data_63e4b7d00dcf19b7dcac2ada472a6d2c
#
_entry.id   63e4b7d00dcf19b7dcac2ada472a6d2c
#
_cell.length_a   1.000
_cell.length_b   1.000
_cell.length_c   1.000
_cell.angle_alpha   90.00
_cell.angle_beta   90.00
_cell.angle_gamma   90.00
#
_symmetry.space_group_name_H-M   'P 1'
#
loop_
_entity.id
_entity.type
_entity.pdbx_description
1 polymer ?
#
loop_
_entity_poly.entity_id
_entity_poly.type
_entity_poly.pdbx_seq_one_letter_code
_entity_poly.pdbx_strand_id
1 'polypeptide(L)'
;MNAETLLLRQIHPHWIQEGRVTSQAFRPTPKDENQLSVYDGDRITPEGSWRHYTTELKLSSVGVMAITHGQCDEQGLHVDPNGVPFPEHVLIDFSGMNKKTVERTAKVLTGYARTRGWLYQTA
;
A
#
# COMPACT_ATOMS: atom_id res chain seq x y z
N MET A 1 -0.55 -11.13 12.26
CA MET A 1 0.24 -11.08 10.98
C MET A 1 1.69 -11.44 11.26
N ASN A 2 2.41 -11.85 10.25
CA ASN A 2 3.82 -12.21 10.35
C ASN A 2 4.62 -11.48 9.26
N ALA A 3 5.93 -11.74 9.19
CA ALA A 3 6.80 -11.04 8.24
C ALA A 3 6.39 -11.25 6.77
N GLU A 4 5.70 -12.34 6.46
CA GLU A 4 5.29 -12.66 5.09
C GLU A 4 3.89 -12.16 4.75
N THR A 5 3.18 -11.58 5.72
CA THR A 5 1.84 -11.02 5.48
C THR A 5 1.91 -9.96 4.39
N LEU A 6 1.07 -10.11 3.37
CA LEU A 6 0.97 -9.15 2.29
C LEU A 6 0.15 -7.95 2.74
N LEU A 7 0.68 -6.77 2.49
CA LEU A 7 0.00 -5.51 2.73
C LEU A 7 -0.44 -4.99 1.37
N LEU A 8 -1.75 -5.02 1.14
CA LEU A 8 -2.33 -4.79 -0.18
C LEU A 8 -2.57 -3.30 -0.40
N ARG A 9 -1.97 -2.76 -1.46
CA ARG A 9 -2.11 -1.34 -1.81
C ARG A 9 -2.92 -1.20 -3.09
N GLN A 10 -4.00 -0.41 -3.05
CA GLN A 10 -4.78 -0.06 -4.23
C GLN A 10 -3.99 0.94 -5.07
N ILE A 11 -4.01 0.76 -6.38
CA ILE A 11 -3.23 1.60 -7.30
C ILE A 11 -4.17 2.52 -8.07
N HIS A 12 -4.06 3.83 -7.80
CA HIS A 12 -4.81 4.85 -8.54
C HIS A 12 -4.25 4.95 -9.97
N PRO A 13 -5.11 5.13 -10.99
CA PRO A 13 -4.64 5.22 -12.38
C PRO A 13 -3.64 6.36 -12.61
N HIS A 14 -3.72 7.45 -11.86
CA HIS A 14 -2.79 8.57 -12.00
C HIS A 14 -1.37 8.26 -11.52
N TRP A 15 -1.16 7.14 -10.82
CA TRP A 15 0.17 6.75 -10.33
C TRP A 15 0.93 5.89 -11.33
N ILE A 16 0.36 5.66 -12.51
CA ILE A 16 0.99 4.89 -13.58
C ILE A 16 1.50 5.84 -14.65
N GLN A 17 2.78 5.72 -15.00
CA GLN A 17 3.41 6.49 -16.08
C GLN A 17 4.11 5.52 -17.02
N GLU A 18 3.82 5.64 -18.31
CA GLU A 18 4.41 4.78 -19.33
C GLU A 18 4.27 3.29 -19.00
N GLY A 19 3.08 2.90 -18.48
CA GLY A 19 2.78 1.52 -18.12
C GLY A 19 3.38 1.03 -16.82
N ARG A 20 4.05 1.90 -16.06
CA ARG A 20 4.74 1.51 -14.81
C ARG A 20 4.15 2.25 -13.60
N VAL A 21 3.98 1.52 -12.51
CA VAL A 21 3.58 2.11 -11.24
C VAL A 21 4.75 2.93 -10.70
N THR A 22 4.47 4.19 -10.35
CA THR A 22 5.48 5.12 -9.82
C THR A 22 5.51 5.06 -8.29
N SER A 23 6.54 5.67 -7.70
CA SER A 23 6.69 5.72 -6.23
C SER A 23 5.58 6.50 -5.53
N GLN A 24 4.78 7.24 -6.27
CA GLN A 24 3.61 7.93 -5.74
C GLN A 24 2.64 6.94 -5.08
N ALA A 25 2.58 5.71 -5.59
CA ALA A 25 1.70 4.67 -5.06
C ALA A 25 2.00 4.33 -3.60
N PHE A 26 3.25 4.46 -3.18
CA PHE A 26 3.69 4.10 -1.83
C PHE A 26 4.18 5.29 -1.02
N ARG A 27 3.87 6.50 -1.46
CA ARG A 27 4.26 7.72 -0.75
C ARG A 27 3.06 8.29 0.01
N PRO A 28 3.12 8.34 1.36
CA PRO A 28 2.07 9.01 2.13
C PRO A 28 2.16 10.51 1.93
N THR A 29 1.08 11.22 2.23
CA THR A 29 1.03 12.66 2.15
C THR A 29 0.98 13.26 3.54
N PRO A 30 1.46 14.53 3.73
CA PRO A 30 1.31 15.21 5.01
C PRO A 30 -0.15 15.34 5.44
N LYS A 31 -1.07 15.42 4.48
CA LYS A 31 -2.52 15.48 4.73
C LYS A 31 -2.99 14.23 5.49
N ASP A 32 -2.39 13.09 5.23
CA ASP A 32 -2.74 11.81 5.87
C ASP A 32 -1.81 11.53 7.05
N GLU A 33 -1.19 12.55 7.61
CA GLU A 33 -0.28 12.45 8.75
C GLU A 33 0.91 11.52 8.48
N ASN A 34 1.33 11.44 7.20
CA ASN A 34 2.39 10.55 6.75
C ASN A 34 2.10 9.07 7.02
N GLN A 35 0.82 8.70 6.97
CA GLN A 35 0.39 7.31 7.11
C GLN A 35 -0.17 6.81 5.79
N LEU A 36 0.21 5.59 5.43
CA LEU A 36 -0.22 4.96 4.19
C LEU A 36 -1.23 3.86 4.50
N SER A 37 -2.42 3.94 3.89
CA SER A 37 -3.48 2.95 4.07
C SER A 37 -3.29 1.74 3.16
N VAL A 38 -3.36 0.56 3.73
CA VAL A 38 -3.30 -0.72 3.01
C VAL A 38 -4.31 -1.68 3.62
N TYR A 39 -4.48 -2.85 2.98
CA TYR A 39 -5.33 -3.92 3.48
C TYR A 39 -4.46 -5.08 3.97
N ASP A 40 -4.94 -5.74 5.02
CA ASP A 40 -4.32 -6.96 5.56
C ASP A 40 -4.60 -8.15 4.65
N GLY A 41 -3.59 -8.62 3.94
CA GLY A 41 -3.71 -9.74 3.01
C GLY A 41 -4.01 -11.08 3.66
N ASP A 42 -3.89 -11.18 4.99
CA ASP A 42 -4.31 -12.38 5.72
C ASP A 42 -5.81 -12.41 5.96
N ARG A 43 -6.49 -11.27 5.80
CA ARG A 43 -7.93 -11.13 6.09
C ARG A 43 -8.79 -10.92 4.86
N ILE A 44 -8.19 -10.55 3.74
CA ILE A 44 -8.93 -10.27 2.51
C ILE A 44 -8.05 -10.61 1.30
N THR A 45 -8.68 -11.08 0.23
CA THR A 45 -7.97 -11.38 -1.02
C THR A 45 -7.68 -10.09 -1.78
N PRO A 46 -6.70 -10.07 -2.70
CA PRO A 46 -6.46 -8.91 -3.55
C PRO A 46 -7.71 -8.42 -4.29
N GLU A 47 -8.44 -9.32 -4.96
CA GLU A 47 -9.67 -8.96 -5.65
C GLU A 47 -10.73 -8.44 -4.67
N GLY A 48 -10.86 -9.07 -3.50
CA GLY A 48 -11.80 -8.64 -2.46
C GLY A 48 -11.48 -7.23 -1.97
N SER A 49 -10.20 -6.92 -1.77
CA SER A 49 -9.78 -5.57 -1.38
C SER A 49 -10.11 -4.54 -2.46
N TRP A 50 -9.91 -4.89 -3.72
CA TRP A 50 -10.26 -4.03 -4.84
C TRP A 50 -11.77 -3.76 -4.89
N ARG A 51 -12.60 -4.79 -4.69
CA ARG A 51 -14.06 -4.64 -4.67
C ARG A 51 -14.51 -3.74 -3.53
N HIS A 52 -13.97 -3.95 -2.33
CA HIS A 52 -14.29 -3.11 -1.19
C HIS A 52 -13.93 -1.65 -1.47
N TYR A 53 -12.73 -1.40 -1.96
CA TYR A 53 -12.22 -0.06 -2.22
C TYR A 53 -13.04 0.68 -3.28
N THR A 54 -13.41 -0.01 -4.37
CA THR A 54 -14.12 0.62 -5.49
C THR A 54 -15.62 0.68 -5.30
N THR A 55 -16.21 -0.33 -4.65
CA THR A 55 -17.66 -0.44 -4.50
C THR A 55 -18.15 0.19 -3.20
N GLU A 56 -17.51 -0.11 -2.07
CA GLU A 56 -17.94 0.39 -0.75
C GLU A 56 -17.38 1.79 -0.48
N LEU A 57 -16.08 1.99 -0.72
CA LEU A 57 -15.43 3.28 -0.50
C LEU A 57 -15.58 4.23 -1.68
N LYS A 58 -16.00 3.71 -2.84
CA LYS A 58 -16.23 4.48 -4.07
C LYS A 58 -14.99 5.27 -4.52
N LEU A 59 -13.83 4.64 -4.39
CA LEU A 59 -12.54 5.22 -4.79
C LEU A 59 -12.02 4.51 -6.04
N SER A 60 -11.08 5.15 -6.74
CA SER A 60 -10.55 4.63 -8.00
C SER A 60 -9.34 3.76 -7.79
N SER A 61 -9.35 2.57 -8.40
CA SER A 61 -8.21 1.66 -8.39
C SER A 61 -8.22 0.83 -9.66
N VAL A 62 -7.06 0.70 -10.30
CA VAL A 62 -6.89 -0.16 -11.48
C VAL A 62 -6.32 -1.53 -11.12
N GLY A 63 -6.04 -1.76 -9.85
CA GLY A 63 -5.52 -3.03 -9.40
C GLY A 63 -4.85 -2.94 -8.04
N VAL A 64 -4.24 -4.05 -7.65
CA VAL A 64 -3.64 -4.24 -6.32
C VAL A 64 -2.22 -4.74 -6.46
N MET A 65 -1.31 -4.07 -5.78
CA MET A 65 0.07 -4.52 -5.60
C MET A 65 0.32 -4.68 -4.10
N ALA A 66 1.43 -5.29 -3.74
CA ALA A 66 1.69 -5.54 -2.32
C ALA A 66 3.18 -5.50 -1.98
N ILE A 67 3.41 -5.17 -0.72
CA ILE A 67 4.68 -5.35 -0.03
C ILE A 67 4.39 -6.23 1.18
N THR A 68 5.44 -6.77 1.81
CA THR A 68 5.25 -7.59 3.01
C THR A 68 5.47 -6.76 4.27
N HIS A 69 4.93 -7.24 5.38
CA HIS A 69 5.18 -6.68 6.70
C HIS A 69 6.70 -6.63 6.97
N GLY A 70 7.42 -7.71 6.66
CA GLY A 70 8.87 -7.78 6.86
C GLY A 70 9.63 -6.73 6.03
N GLN A 71 9.16 -6.44 4.82
CA GLN A 71 9.77 -5.39 4.00
C GLN A 71 9.58 -4.01 4.62
N CYS A 72 8.45 -3.77 5.26
CA CYS A 72 8.24 -2.54 6.03
C CYS A 72 9.19 -2.47 7.23
N ASP A 73 9.35 -3.57 7.95
CA ASP A 73 10.27 -3.64 9.08
C ASP A 73 11.72 -3.33 8.66
N GLU A 74 12.15 -3.87 7.51
CA GLU A 74 13.47 -3.60 6.96
C GLU A 74 13.72 -2.12 6.69
N GLN A 75 12.65 -1.38 6.40
CA GLN A 75 12.73 0.05 6.12
C GLN A 75 12.47 0.90 7.36
N GLY A 76 12.35 0.28 8.53
CA GLY A 76 12.10 1.01 9.78
C GLY A 76 10.70 1.58 9.90
N LEU A 77 9.74 1.04 9.14
CA LEU A 77 8.35 1.50 9.18
C LEU A 77 7.55 0.71 10.20
N HIS A 78 6.68 1.40 10.93
CA HIS A 78 5.76 0.77 11.84
C HIS A 78 4.48 0.38 11.09
N VAL A 79 4.03 -0.86 11.28
CA VAL A 79 2.81 -1.37 10.68
C VAL A 79 1.76 -1.51 11.77
N ASP A 80 0.63 -0.81 11.62
CA ASP A 80 -0.45 -0.79 12.61
C ASP A 80 -1.72 -1.38 12.03
N PRO A 81 -2.07 -2.63 12.39
CA PRO A 81 -3.35 -3.24 11.99
C PRO A 81 -4.48 -2.71 12.87
N ASN A 82 -4.80 -1.42 12.72
CA ASN A 82 -5.75 -0.74 13.59
C ASN A 82 -7.21 -1.20 13.41
N GLY A 83 -7.54 -1.83 12.28
CA GLY A 83 -8.87 -2.40 12.06
C GLY A 83 -10.01 -1.39 11.96
N VAL A 84 -9.71 -0.13 11.73
CA VAL A 84 -10.71 0.92 11.56
C VAL A 84 -10.34 1.79 10.36
N PRO A 85 -11.32 2.21 9.57
CA PRO A 85 -12.78 2.11 9.71
C PRO A 85 -13.38 0.75 9.37
N PHE A 86 -12.56 -0.22 8.98
CA PHE A 86 -13.02 -1.60 8.70
C PHE A 86 -11.95 -2.59 9.18
N PRO A 87 -12.33 -3.86 9.48
CA PRO A 87 -11.41 -4.81 10.15
C PRO A 87 -10.09 -5.08 9.41
N GLU A 88 -10.11 -5.05 8.07
CA GLU A 88 -8.95 -5.36 7.24
C GLU A 88 -8.00 -4.18 7.06
N HIS A 89 -8.32 -3.02 7.64
CA HIS A 89 -7.53 -1.80 7.46
C HIS A 89 -6.21 -1.86 8.25
N VAL A 90 -5.12 -1.45 7.59
CA VAL A 90 -3.79 -1.38 8.18
C VAL A 90 -3.16 -0.05 7.79
N LEU A 91 -2.46 0.57 8.71
CA LEU A 91 -1.67 1.78 8.44
C LEU A 91 -0.18 1.45 8.46
N ILE A 92 0.55 1.98 7.49
CA ILE A 92 2.01 1.98 7.47
C ILE A 92 2.43 3.40 7.83
N ASP A 93 3.15 3.53 8.94
CA ASP A 93 3.47 4.84 9.53
C ASP A 93 4.87 5.30 9.13
N PHE A 94 4.91 6.41 8.40
CA PHE A 94 6.15 7.08 7.98
C PHE A 94 6.46 8.30 8.88
N SER A 95 5.68 8.52 9.94
CA SER A 95 5.90 9.69 10.80
C SER A 95 7.31 9.65 11.40
N GLY A 96 7.89 10.81 11.63
CA GLY A 96 9.26 10.91 12.11
C GLY A 96 10.31 10.93 11.02
N MET A 97 9.95 10.58 9.79
CA MET A 97 10.85 10.68 8.64
C MET A 97 10.78 12.08 8.02
N ASN A 98 11.91 12.63 7.59
CA ASN A 98 11.89 13.85 6.80
C ASN A 98 11.43 13.54 5.37
N LYS A 99 11.10 14.60 4.62
CA LYS A 99 10.57 14.46 3.26
C LYS A 99 11.47 13.63 2.35
N LYS A 100 12.77 13.84 2.41
CA LYS A 100 13.74 13.13 1.58
C LYS A 100 13.76 11.63 1.90
N THR A 101 13.68 11.28 3.17
CA THR A 101 13.64 9.88 3.62
C THR A 101 12.32 9.23 3.21
N VAL A 102 11.19 9.93 3.33
CA VAL A 102 9.89 9.43 2.86
C VAL A 102 9.95 9.09 1.38
N GLU A 103 10.48 10.00 0.55
CA GLU A 103 10.57 9.77 -0.90
C GLU A 103 11.46 8.57 -1.23
N ARG A 104 12.60 8.43 -0.56
CA ARG A 104 13.51 7.31 -0.77
C ARG A 104 12.87 5.98 -0.35
N THR A 105 12.23 5.97 0.80
CA THR A 105 11.56 4.77 1.32
C THR A 105 10.43 4.34 0.38
N ALA A 106 9.63 5.29 -0.10
CA ALA A 106 8.56 5.00 -1.04
C ALA A 106 9.09 4.36 -2.34
N LYS A 107 10.25 4.80 -2.83
CA LYS A 107 10.89 4.20 -4.00
C LYS A 107 11.31 2.76 -3.74
N VAL A 108 11.85 2.48 -2.55
CA VAL A 108 12.23 1.12 -2.16
C VAL A 108 11.01 0.21 -2.12
N LEU A 109 9.94 0.64 -1.47
CA LEU A 109 8.69 -0.12 -1.39
C LEU A 109 8.11 -0.38 -2.78
N THR A 110 8.14 0.62 -3.66
CA THR A 110 7.66 0.48 -5.03
C THR A 110 8.49 -0.57 -5.78
N GLY A 111 9.80 -0.62 -5.55
CA GLY A 111 10.67 -1.63 -6.12
C GLY A 111 10.28 -3.04 -5.69
N TYR A 112 9.98 -3.24 -4.41
CA TYR A 112 9.49 -4.52 -3.90
C TYR A 112 8.18 -4.92 -4.58
N ALA A 113 7.23 -3.98 -4.67
CA ALA A 113 5.92 -4.23 -5.28
C ALA A 113 6.04 -4.57 -6.76
N ARG A 114 6.90 -3.86 -7.49
CA ARG A 114 7.13 -4.14 -8.92
C ARG A 114 7.74 -5.53 -9.14
N THR A 115 8.66 -5.93 -8.28
CA THR A 115 9.29 -7.25 -8.37
C THR A 115 8.27 -8.35 -8.15
N ARG A 116 7.34 -8.16 -7.22
CA ARG A 116 6.24 -9.12 -6.98
C ARG A 116 5.24 -9.11 -8.13
N GLY A 117 4.95 -7.93 -8.70
CA GLY A 117 3.98 -7.76 -9.77
C GLY A 117 2.55 -7.54 -9.26
N TRP A 118 1.63 -7.41 -10.19
CA TRP A 118 0.22 -7.23 -9.87
C TRP A 118 -0.36 -8.48 -9.24
N LEU A 119 -1.08 -8.33 -8.14
CA LEU A 119 -1.83 -9.42 -7.52
C LEU A 119 -3.27 -9.46 -8.05
N TYR A 120 -3.77 -8.33 -8.48
CA TYR A 120 -5.03 -8.18 -9.19
C TYR A 120 -4.92 -6.95 -10.09
N GLN A 121 -5.47 -7.04 -11.28
CA GLN A 121 -5.43 -5.92 -12.21
C GLN A 121 -6.70 -5.93 -13.05
N THR A 122 -7.31 -4.76 -13.23
CA THR A 122 -8.49 -4.63 -14.06
C THR A 122 -8.11 -4.76 -15.54
N ALA A 123 -9.03 -5.30 -16.32
CA ALA A 123 -8.82 -5.49 -17.74
C ALA A 123 -8.73 -4.14 -18.48
#